data_25a602cb6b8ff18e9ce91289f1b06cd0
#
_entry.id   25a602cb6b8ff18e9ce91289f1b06cd0
#
_cell.length_a   1.000
_cell.length_b   1.000
_cell.length_c   1.000
_cell.angle_alpha   90.00
_cell.angle_beta   90.00
_cell.angle_gamma   90.00
#
_symmetry.space_group_name_H-M   'P 1'
#
loop_
_entity.id
_entity.type
_entity.pdbx_description
1 polymer ?
#
loop_
_entity_poly.entity_id
_entity_poly.type
_entity_poly.pdbx_seq_one_letter_code
_entity_poly.pdbx_strand_id
1 'polypeptide(L)'
;MNTNVLPDILKSGDDNAIAISIPGQFEINYSKLKSLVNETSEQLNSFGTINEKPIVIVLGNNAEFIISFLSVTNTNAVVAPLNPEFTEDEFKFYLEDISPSLVITTENHKVISEAKSKNIPIGIVDYNGESLKIDFRGSGPDNKNYTSANENNSCLFLHTSGTTSRPKGVPLKHKNLLKSLTNIVETYELNKEDIAMVVMPLFHVHGLIGVALSTLASGGQIVIPAKFSASAFWDIQNKYNATWYSAVPTIHQILLLRADQDKAPKKSFRIIRSCSAALAPSVLNDLEKRFGAPVLEAYGMTEASHQMSSNPLPPEERKAGSVGKPTGLEINIMSMEKLGEMLDIDQVGEIVIKGENVTSGYHNNNDANKEAYVNGWFRTGDQGFIDKDGYLSLTGRIKELINRGGEKISPLEVDSILINHPSVNEAVCFAFADVKYGEVVHAALVVNSEVTEKDIQEFCSKSLASFKIPEKIYFTDKLPRTATGKIQRRNVAKFFN
;
A
#
# COMPACT_ATOMS: atom_id res chain seq x y z
N MET A 1 -10.15 7.19 20.48
CA MET A 1 -9.76 8.55 20.06
C MET A 1 -11.02 9.39 19.88
N ASN A 2 -11.13 10.54 20.56
CA ASN A 2 -12.19 11.52 20.25
C ASN A 2 -11.71 12.38 19.06
N THR A 3 -11.73 11.82 17.87
CA THR A 3 -11.20 12.43 16.65
C THR A 3 -12.32 12.49 15.62
N ASN A 4 -12.65 13.70 15.16
CA ASN A 4 -13.67 13.90 14.15
C ASN A 4 -13.09 14.07 12.75
N VAL A 5 -11.84 14.54 12.66
CA VAL A 5 -11.12 14.74 11.40
C VAL A 5 -9.68 14.20 11.51
N LEU A 6 -9.08 13.91 10.38
CA LEU A 6 -7.79 13.22 10.32
C LEU A 6 -6.66 13.94 11.07
N PRO A 7 -6.48 15.28 10.99
CA PRO A 7 -5.43 15.97 11.73
C PRO A 7 -5.52 15.84 13.25
N ASP A 8 -6.68 15.49 13.79
CA ASP A 8 -6.86 15.26 15.23
C ASP A 8 -6.02 14.09 15.77
N ILE A 9 -5.50 13.20 14.89
CA ILE A 9 -4.59 12.12 15.32
C ILE A 9 -3.35 12.65 16.04
N LEU A 10 -2.91 13.87 15.73
CA LEU A 10 -1.76 14.50 16.38
C LEU A 10 -1.97 14.81 17.86
N LYS A 11 -3.23 14.79 18.34
CA LYS A 11 -3.56 14.96 19.76
C LYS A 11 -3.13 13.77 20.63
N SER A 12 -2.80 12.62 20.02
CA SER A 12 -2.35 11.41 20.73
C SER A 12 -0.89 11.51 21.20
N GLY A 13 -0.06 12.37 20.57
CA GLY A 13 1.35 12.52 20.92
C GLY A 13 1.58 13.62 21.97
N ASP A 14 2.53 13.37 22.85
CA ASP A 14 3.02 14.35 23.82
C ASP A 14 3.73 15.49 23.08
N ASP A 15 3.48 16.74 23.43
CA ASP A 15 3.96 17.93 22.71
C ASP A 15 5.48 17.95 22.50
N ASN A 16 6.26 17.50 23.48
CA ASN A 16 7.71 17.46 23.40
C ASN A 16 8.29 16.19 22.78
N ALA A 17 7.45 15.14 22.56
CA ALA A 17 7.91 13.91 21.93
C ALA A 17 8.19 14.15 20.42
N ILE A 18 9.20 13.47 19.89
CA ILE A 18 9.50 13.52 18.46
C ILE A 18 8.40 12.80 17.68
N ALA A 19 7.80 13.49 16.72
CA ALA A 19 6.80 12.93 15.81
C ALA A 19 7.45 12.43 14.52
N ILE A 20 8.37 13.21 13.93
CA ILE A 20 9.01 12.93 12.65
C ILE A 20 10.53 13.11 12.78
N SER A 21 11.29 12.13 12.25
CA SER A 21 12.72 12.25 12.03
C SER A 21 13.06 12.05 10.56
N ILE A 22 13.81 12.98 9.99
CA ILE A 22 14.37 12.85 8.64
C ILE A 22 15.86 12.51 8.79
N PRO A 23 16.30 11.29 8.41
CA PRO A 23 17.65 10.83 8.64
C PRO A 23 18.73 11.78 8.11
N GLY A 24 19.63 12.20 9.01
CA GLY A 24 20.74 13.08 8.68
C GLY A 24 20.39 14.58 8.49
N GLN A 25 19.13 14.98 8.77
CA GLN A 25 18.68 16.36 8.58
C GLN A 25 18.14 16.96 9.88
N PHE A 26 16.90 16.68 10.25
CA PHE A 26 16.20 17.31 11.38
C PHE A 26 15.17 16.37 12.01
N GLU A 27 14.64 16.80 13.15
CA GLU A 27 13.54 16.18 13.86
C GLU A 27 12.46 17.23 14.16
N ILE A 28 11.21 16.78 14.18
CA ILE A 28 10.01 17.61 14.44
C ILE A 28 9.25 16.95 15.58
N ASN A 29 9.04 17.66 16.69
CA ASN A 29 8.19 17.20 17.77
C ASN A 29 6.69 17.43 17.47
N TYR A 30 5.81 16.85 18.27
CA TYR A 30 4.36 16.96 18.06
C TYR A 30 3.85 18.39 18.13
N SER A 31 4.34 19.21 19.08
CA SER A 31 3.97 20.63 19.19
C SER A 31 4.30 21.39 17.91
N LYS A 32 5.50 21.19 17.39
CA LYS A 32 5.95 21.81 16.14
C LYS A 32 5.17 21.32 14.93
N LEU A 33 4.89 20.02 14.86
CA LEU A 33 4.10 19.46 13.77
C LEU A 33 2.66 20.03 13.76
N LYS A 34 2.02 20.14 14.92
CA LYS A 34 0.70 20.79 15.07
C LYS A 34 0.73 22.25 14.57
N SER A 35 1.75 23.03 14.97
CA SER A 35 1.93 24.42 14.51
C SER A 35 2.12 24.49 13.00
N LEU A 36 3.00 23.66 12.42
CA LEU A 36 3.24 23.61 10.97
C LEU A 36 1.97 23.26 10.18
N VAL A 37 1.19 22.28 10.66
CA VAL A 37 -0.08 21.91 10.03
C VAL A 37 -1.06 23.08 10.04
N ASN A 38 -1.20 23.79 11.17
CA ASN A 38 -2.11 24.94 11.30
C ASN A 38 -1.66 26.11 10.42
N GLU A 39 -0.39 26.52 10.50
CA GLU A 39 0.18 27.61 9.71
C GLU A 39 0.06 27.35 8.20
N THR A 40 0.30 26.11 7.77
CA THR A 40 0.17 25.71 6.37
C THR A 40 -1.30 25.68 5.94
N SER A 41 -2.22 25.26 6.82
CA SER A 41 -3.66 25.34 6.56
C SER A 41 -4.13 26.78 6.38
N GLU A 42 -3.59 27.74 7.16
CA GLU A 42 -3.89 29.15 7.00
C GLU A 42 -3.37 29.71 5.66
N GLN A 43 -2.16 29.31 5.22
CA GLN A 43 -1.64 29.68 3.91
C GLN A 43 -2.57 29.18 2.79
N LEU A 44 -3.01 27.90 2.85
CA LEU A 44 -3.94 27.32 1.89
C LEU A 44 -5.30 28.05 1.88
N ASN A 45 -5.86 28.33 3.05
CA ASN A 45 -7.12 29.09 3.17
C ASN A 45 -6.99 30.52 2.62
N SER A 46 -5.87 31.19 2.83
CA SER A 46 -5.59 32.52 2.31
C SER A 46 -5.45 32.54 0.79
N PHE A 47 -4.93 31.47 0.19
CA PHE A 47 -4.89 31.32 -1.26
C PHE A 47 -6.29 31.12 -1.85
N GLY A 48 -7.25 30.60 -1.06
CA GLY A 48 -8.62 30.36 -1.49
C GLY A 48 -8.88 28.90 -1.83
N THR A 49 -8.67 28.00 -0.88
CA THR A 49 -9.00 26.59 -1.02
C THR A 49 -10.50 26.39 -1.23
N ILE A 50 -10.83 25.44 -2.06
CA ILE A 50 -12.20 25.07 -2.38
C ILE A 50 -12.57 23.83 -1.57
N ASN A 51 -13.64 23.93 -0.78
CA ASN A 51 -14.20 22.81 -0.05
C ASN A 51 -14.44 21.60 -0.97
N GLU A 52 -14.01 20.42 -0.54
CA GLU A 52 -14.18 19.13 -1.23
C GLU A 52 -13.57 19.05 -2.64
N LYS A 53 -12.72 20.01 -3.03
CA LYS A 53 -11.98 19.93 -4.29
C LYS A 53 -10.63 19.26 -4.09
N PRO A 54 -10.18 18.45 -5.07
CA PRO A 54 -8.89 17.82 -4.99
C PRO A 54 -7.73 18.82 -5.05
N ILE A 55 -6.74 18.61 -4.18
CA ILE A 55 -5.41 19.22 -4.25
C ILE A 55 -4.44 18.08 -4.51
N VAL A 56 -3.74 18.13 -5.62
CA VAL A 56 -2.72 17.14 -5.96
C VAL A 56 -1.44 17.45 -5.20
N ILE A 57 -0.86 16.43 -4.54
CA ILE A 57 0.46 16.51 -3.90
C ILE A 57 1.43 15.61 -4.66
N VAL A 58 2.51 16.21 -5.17
CA VAL A 58 3.59 15.50 -5.87
C VAL A 58 4.89 15.73 -5.11
N LEU A 59 5.04 14.97 -4.03
CA LEU A 59 6.19 15.03 -3.11
C LEU A 59 6.69 13.62 -2.83
N GLY A 60 8.00 13.49 -2.56
CA GLY A 60 8.61 12.23 -2.14
C GLY A 60 8.31 11.87 -0.68
N ASN A 61 9.04 10.88 -0.18
CA ASN A 61 9.04 10.57 1.26
C ASN A 61 9.85 11.64 2.01
N ASN A 62 9.15 12.61 2.59
CA ASN A 62 9.72 13.71 3.34
C ASN A 62 8.71 14.29 4.35
N ALA A 63 9.15 15.24 5.17
CA ALA A 63 8.28 15.89 6.16
C ALA A 63 7.25 16.80 5.48
N GLU A 64 7.62 17.44 4.38
CA GLU A 64 6.75 18.33 3.59
C GLU A 64 5.50 17.60 3.10
N PHE A 65 5.64 16.31 2.76
CA PHE A 65 4.49 15.48 2.38
C PHE A 65 3.50 15.34 3.54
N ILE A 66 3.97 14.95 4.73
CA ILE A 66 3.10 14.74 5.91
C ILE A 66 2.45 16.05 6.35
N ILE A 67 3.23 17.14 6.40
CA ILE A 67 2.72 18.47 6.77
C ILE A 67 1.65 18.91 5.76
N SER A 68 1.96 18.89 4.45
CA SER A 68 1.01 19.29 3.40
C SER A 68 -0.23 18.42 3.39
N PHE A 69 -0.07 17.09 3.54
CA PHE A 69 -1.18 16.15 3.60
C PHE A 69 -2.15 16.49 4.74
N LEU A 70 -1.65 16.62 5.96
CA LEU A 70 -2.47 16.95 7.12
C LEU A 70 -3.07 18.35 7.02
N SER A 71 -2.32 19.32 6.48
CA SER A 71 -2.82 20.70 6.30
C SER A 71 -3.96 20.76 5.28
N VAL A 72 -3.85 20.09 4.15
CA VAL A 72 -4.93 20.04 3.15
C VAL A 72 -6.17 19.37 3.74
N THR A 73 -6.02 18.26 4.46
CA THR A 73 -7.18 17.60 5.10
C THR A 73 -7.80 18.43 6.22
N ASN A 74 -7.05 19.37 6.82
CA ASN A 74 -7.56 20.31 7.81
C ASN A 74 -8.41 21.44 7.19
N THR A 75 -8.23 21.74 5.89
CA THR A 75 -8.97 22.79 5.17
C THR A 75 -10.25 22.31 4.48
N ASN A 76 -10.73 21.12 4.76
CA ASN A 76 -11.86 20.48 4.06
C ASN A 76 -11.64 20.29 2.54
N ALA A 77 -10.39 20.27 2.08
CA ALA A 77 -10.03 19.87 0.73
C ALA A 77 -9.66 18.37 0.69
N VAL A 78 -9.61 17.80 -0.51
CA VAL A 78 -9.30 16.39 -0.73
C VAL A 78 -7.86 16.25 -1.21
N VAL A 79 -7.02 15.51 -0.51
CA VAL A 79 -5.65 15.23 -0.96
C VAL A 79 -5.68 14.16 -2.05
N ALA A 80 -5.01 14.43 -3.17
CA ALA A 80 -4.77 13.45 -4.23
C ALA A 80 -3.24 13.28 -4.43
N PRO A 81 -2.58 12.42 -3.65
CA PRO A 81 -1.15 12.22 -3.78
C PRO A 81 -0.82 11.43 -5.04
N LEU A 82 0.16 11.89 -5.80
CA LEU A 82 0.68 11.21 -6.99
C LEU A 82 2.15 10.82 -6.82
N ASN A 83 2.54 9.76 -7.51
CA ASN A 83 3.92 9.34 -7.57
C ASN A 83 4.79 10.41 -8.25
N PRO A 84 5.84 10.96 -7.59
CA PRO A 84 6.71 11.97 -8.19
C PRO A 84 7.50 11.45 -9.41
N GLU A 85 7.65 10.14 -9.56
CA GLU A 85 8.35 9.53 -10.69
C GLU A 85 7.49 9.30 -11.94
N PHE A 86 6.19 9.66 -11.92
CA PHE A 86 5.33 9.53 -13.08
C PHE A 86 5.91 10.28 -14.30
N THR A 87 5.67 9.74 -15.49
CA THR A 87 6.00 10.40 -16.76
C THR A 87 5.09 11.61 -17.00
N GLU A 88 5.43 12.45 -17.98
CA GLU A 88 4.59 13.58 -18.36
C GLU A 88 3.20 13.12 -18.84
N ASP A 89 3.13 12.04 -19.63
CA ASP A 89 1.85 11.46 -20.08
C ASP A 89 0.99 10.95 -18.92
N GLU A 90 1.60 10.33 -17.90
CA GLU A 90 0.89 9.92 -16.70
C GLU A 90 0.38 11.16 -15.91
N PHE A 91 1.20 12.20 -15.71
CA PHE A 91 0.73 13.44 -15.09
C PHE A 91 -0.41 14.08 -15.88
N LYS A 92 -0.31 14.13 -17.20
CA LYS A 92 -1.38 14.63 -18.07
C LYS A 92 -2.70 13.89 -17.81
N PHE A 93 -2.65 12.54 -17.81
CA PHE A 93 -3.82 11.72 -17.54
C PHE A 93 -4.40 11.98 -16.15
N TYR A 94 -3.58 11.93 -15.10
CA TYR A 94 -4.08 12.07 -13.72
C TYR A 94 -4.59 13.49 -13.43
N LEU A 95 -3.95 14.53 -13.93
CA LEU A 95 -4.44 15.91 -13.77
C LEU A 95 -5.75 16.16 -14.52
N GLU A 96 -5.98 15.51 -15.66
CA GLU A 96 -7.26 15.55 -16.37
C GLU A 96 -8.37 14.82 -15.59
N ASP A 97 -8.10 13.64 -15.08
CA ASP A 97 -9.08 12.81 -14.37
C ASP A 97 -9.45 13.39 -13.00
N ILE A 98 -8.46 13.87 -12.24
CA ILE A 98 -8.66 14.49 -10.92
C ILE A 98 -9.26 15.88 -11.03
N SER A 99 -8.89 16.66 -12.03
CA SER A 99 -9.25 18.08 -12.19
C SER A 99 -8.98 18.91 -10.92
N PRO A 100 -7.72 18.96 -10.43
CA PRO A 100 -7.40 19.55 -9.14
C PRO A 100 -7.50 21.08 -9.16
N SER A 101 -7.78 21.67 -8.00
CA SER A 101 -7.79 23.13 -7.79
C SER A 101 -6.38 23.71 -7.54
N LEU A 102 -5.41 22.85 -7.18
CA LEU A 102 -4.04 23.22 -6.88
C LEU A 102 -3.13 22.00 -7.04
N VAL A 103 -1.90 22.19 -7.50
CA VAL A 103 -0.82 21.20 -7.46
C VAL A 103 0.24 21.67 -6.50
N ILE A 104 0.51 20.91 -5.44
CA ILE A 104 1.60 21.15 -4.49
C ILE A 104 2.80 20.27 -4.87
N THR A 105 3.97 20.88 -5.06
CA THR A 105 5.18 20.17 -5.49
C THR A 105 6.45 20.93 -5.08
N THR A 106 7.62 20.40 -5.44
CA THR A 106 8.92 21.10 -5.28
C THR A 106 9.28 21.90 -6.54
N GLU A 107 10.24 22.80 -6.40
CA GLU A 107 10.79 23.57 -7.53
C GLU A 107 11.34 22.64 -8.61
N ASN A 108 11.19 23.02 -9.86
CA ASN A 108 11.68 22.31 -11.05
C ASN A 108 11.11 20.90 -11.28
N HIS A 109 10.03 20.52 -10.58
CA HIS A 109 9.41 19.23 -10.82
C HIS A 109 8.65 19.21 -12.16
N LYS A 110 8.73 18.08 -12.90
CA LYS A 110 8.12 17.93 -14.25
C LYS A 110 6.60 18.12 -14.29
N VAL A 111 5.88 17.88 -13.17
CA VAL A 111 4.42 18.14 -13.08
C VAL A 111 4.06 19.61 -13.32
N ILE A 112 5.00 20.54 -13.11
CA ILE A 112 4.79 21.98 -13.26
C ILE A 112 4.40 22.35 -14.70
N SER A 113 5.03 21.75 -15.71
CA SER A 113 4.72 21.96 -17.13
C SER A 113 3.28 21.57 -17.44
N GLU A 114 2.86 20.40 -16.98
CA GLU A 114 1.50 19.89 -17.19
C GLU A 114 0.43 20.72 -16.43
N ALA A 115 0.72 21.12 -15.19
CA ALA A 115 -0.18 21.99 -14.43
C ALA A 115 -0.37 23.34 -15.14
N LYS A 116 0.71 23.97 -15.63
CA LYS A 116 0.67 25.22 -16.40
C LYS A 116 -0.13 25.09 -17.68
N SER A 117 0.05 23.99 -18.45
CA SER A 117 -0.67 23.76 -19.71
C SER A 117 -2.19 23.70 -19.52
N LYS A 118 -2.64 23.34 -18.31
CA LYS A 118 -4.05 23.22 -17.92
C LYS A 118 -4.56 24.40 -17.08
N ASN A 119 -3.76 25.46 -16.93
CA ASN A 119 -4.06 26.61 -16.06
C ASN A 119 -4.37 26.22 -14.61
N ILE A 120 -3.77 25.14 -14.10
CA ILE A 120 -3.91 24.73 -12.71
C ILE A 120 -2.89 25.51 -11.88
N PRO A 121 -3.30 26.20 -10.81
CA PRO A 121 -2.39 26.87 -9.87
C PRO A 121 -1.38 25.89 -9.26
N ILE A 122 -0.20 26.40 -8.91
CA ILE A 122 0.92 25.61 -8.37
C ILE A 122 1.34 26.20 -7.04
N GLY A 123 1.52 25.36 -6.02
CA GLY A 123 2.16 25.68 -4.75
C GLY A 123 3.53 25.03 -4.68
N ILE A 124 4.58 25.80 -4.64
CA ILE A 124 5.94 25.30 -4.40
C ILE A 124 6.20 25.31 -2.92
N VAL A 125 6.45 24.11 -2.36
CA VAL A 125 6.76 23.97 -0.94
C VAL A 125 8.26 24.07 -0.70
N ASP A 126 8.61 24.76 0.38
CA ASP A 126 9.96 24.85 0.92
C ASP A 126 9.90 24.77 2.45
N TYR A 127 10.62 23.80 3.02
CA TYR A 127 10.75 23.63 4.45
C TYR A 127 12.19 23.91 4.90
N ASN A 128 12.36 24.96 5.68
CA ASN A 128 13.68 25.41 6.13
C ASN A 128 14.11 24.90 7.53
N GLY A 129 13.41 23.91 8.09
CA GLY A 129 13.61 23.40 9.45
C GLY A 129 12.73 24.08 10.50
N GLU A 130 12.20 25.27 10.23
CA GLU A 130 11.35 26.03 11.16
C GLU A 130 9.92 26.24 10.66
N SER A 131 9.77 26.57 9.39
CA SER A 131 8.45 26.81 8.78
C SER A 131 8.36 26.16 7.41
N LEU A 132 7.16 25.72 7.05
CA LEU A 132 6.83 25.31 5.70
C LEU A 132 6.16 26.50 4.99
N LYS A 133 6.77 26.97 3.91
CA LYS A 133 6.22 28.03 3.06
C LYS A 133 5.73 27.45 1.76
N ILE A 134 4.60 27.99 1.26
CA ILE A 134 4.07 27.67 -0.05
C ILE A 134 4.12 28.93 -0.91
N ASP A 135 4.95 28.89 -1.96
CA ASP A 135 4.97 29.93 -3.00
C ASP A 135 3.89 29.60 -4.04
N PHE A 136 2.78 30.34 -3.99
CA PHE A 136 1.64 30.12 -4.87
C PHE A 136 1.85 30.86 -6.20
N ARG A 137 1.73 30.10 -7.30
CA ARG A 137 1.85 30.58 -8.69
C ARG A 137 0.53 30.35 -9.44
N GLY A 138 -0.09 31.42 -9.88
CA GLY A 138 -1.43 31.42 -10.48
C GLY A 138 -2.48 31.99 -9.53
N SER A 139 -3.67 32.20 -10.05
CA SER A 139 -4.79 32.76 -9.27
C SER A 139 -5.50 31.67 -8.48
N GLY A 140 -5.68 31.89 -7.21
CA GLY A 140 -6.55 31.06 -6.38
C GLY A 140 -8.01 31.21 -6.79
N PRO A 141 -8.88 30.29 -6.32
CA PRO A 141 -10.32 30.42 -6.58
C PRO A 141 -10.91 31.66 -5.90
N ASP A 142 -11.89 32.31 -6.57
CA ASP A 142 -12.55 33.50 -6.04
C ASP A 142 -13.41 33.26 -4.79
N ASN A 143 -13.68 31.99 -4.47
CA ASN A 143 -14.52 31.63 -3.36
C ASN A 143 -13.72 31.52 -2.06
N LYS A 144 -14.01 32.42 -1.11
CA LYS A 144 -13.41 32.45 0.24
C LYS A 144 -14.33 31.83 1.32
N ASN A 145 -15.41 31.17 0.93
CA ASN A 145 -16.32 30.53 1.86
C ASN A 145 -15.71 29.20 2.37
N TYR A 146 -14.96 29.31 3.41
CA TYR A 146 -14.38 28.16 4.13
C TYR A 146 -15.47 27.48 4.97
N THR A 147 -15.55 26.15 4.87
CA THR A 147 -16.32 25.29 5.78
C THR A 147 -15.38 24.34 6.48
N SER A 148 -15.58 24.15 7.77
CA SER A 148 -14.78 23.20 8.54
C SER A 148 -15.01 21.76 8.04
N ALA A 149 -13.95 20.98 8.00
CA ALA A 149 -14.03 19.56 7.69
C ALA A 149 -14.82 18.79 8.78
N ASN A 150 -15.49 17.72 8.38
CA ASN A 150 -16.15 16.79 9.31
C ASN A 150 -15.88 15.33 8.86
N GLU A 151 -16.24 14.39 9.71
CA GLU A 151 -15.95 12.96 9.51
C GLU A 151 -16.50 12.38 8.20
N ASN A 152 -17.56 12.97 7.63
CA ASN A 152 -18.23 12.49 6.42
C ASN A 152 -17.69 13.13 5.11
N ASN A 153 -16.86 14.18 5.21
CA ASN A 153 -16.21 14.75 4.05
C ASN A 153 -15.10 13.82 3.51
N SER A 154 -14.93 13.78 2.20
CA SER A 154 -13.78 13.14 1.57
C SER A 154 -12.51 13.90 1.92
N CYS A 155 -11.43 13.19 2.25
CA CYS A 155 -10.14 13.78 2.59
C CYS A 155 -8.96 13.20 1.80
N LEU A 156 -9.14 12.02 1.20
CA LEU A 156 -8.13 11.38 0.39
C LEU A 156 -8.75 10.83 -0.89
N PHE A 157 -8.09 11.04 -2.01
CA PHE A 157 -8.46 10.52 -3.32
C PHE A 157 -7.29 9.77 -3.93
N LEU A 158 -7.43 8.48 -4.13
CA LEU A 158 -6.39 7.64 -4.71
C LEU A 158 -6.89 6.92 -5.96
N HIS A 159 -5.99 6.71 -6.90
CA HIS A 159 -6.25 5.83 -8.03
C HIS A 159 -5.73 4.42 -7.75
N THR A 160 -6.56 3.43 -8.04
CA THR A 160 -6.11 2.04 -8.03
C THR A 160 -5.79 1.60 -9.45
N SER A 161 -4.72 0.86 -9.58
CA SER A 161 -4.41 0.13 -10.82
C SER A 161 -5.45 -1.00 -10.96
N GLY A 162 -6.66 -0.63 -11.41
CA GLY A 162 -7.70 -1.62 -11.71
C GLY A 162 -7.18 -2.67 -12.69
N THR A 163 -7.79 -3.84 -12.64
CA THR A 163 -7.57 -4.91 -13.63
C THR A 163 -8.06 -4.55 -15.04
N THR A 164 -8.62 -3.36 -15.20
CA THR A 164 -9.06 -2.73 -16.46
C THR A 164 -8.04 -1.69 -16.93
N SER A 165 -8.12 -1.29 -18.18
CA SER A 165 -7.17 -0.37 -18.85
C SER A 165 -7.09 1.04 -18.22
N ARG A 166 -8.04 1.46 -17.38
CA ARG A 166 -8.05 2.75 -16.70
C ARG A 166 -8.05 2.60 -15.17
N PRO A 167 -7.17 3.33 -14.46
CA PRO A 167 -7.21 3.42 -13.00
C PRO A 167 -8.57 3.95 -12.52
N LYS A 168 -9.04 3.45 -11.37
CA LYS A 168 -10.30 3.89 -10.76
C LYS A 168 -10.00 4.84 -9.61
N GLY A 169 -10.70 5.99 -9.57
CA GLY A 169 -10.62 6.93 -8.46
C GLY A 169 -11.40 6.45 -7.24
N VAL A 170 -10.74 6.39 -6.10
CA VAL A 170 -11.29 5.95 -4.81
C VAL A 170 -11.32 7.13 -3.84
N PRO A 171 -12.47 7.76 -3.61
CA PRO A 171 -12.63 8.75 -2.56
C PRO A 171 -12.73 8.07 -1.20
N LEU A 172 -11.97 8.57 -0.22
CA LEU A 172 -11.97 8.10 1.16
C LEU A 172 -12.29 9.27 2.09
N LYS A 173 -13.21 9.04 3.02
CA LYS A 173 -13.67 10.02 4.00
C LYS A 173 -12.77 10.02 5.25
N HIS A 174 -12.81 11.10 6.02
CA HIS A 174 -12.13 11.16 7.32
C HIS A 174 -12.46 9.93 8.18
N LYS A 175 -13.74 9.60 8.34
CA LYS A 175 -14.17 8.42 9.11
C LYS A 175 -13.59 7.11 8.61
N ASN A 176 -13.46 6.93 7.27
CA ASN A 176 -12.88 5.72 6.73
C ASN A 176 -11.41 5.57 7.15
N LEU A 177 -10.63 6.66 7.03
CA LEU A 177 -9.22 6.67 7.42
C LEU A 177 -9.06 6.51 8.93
N LEU A 178 -9.80 7.26 9.73
CA LEU A 178 -9.75 7.18 11.20
C LEU A 178 -10.07 5.77 11.70
N LYS A 179 -11.10 5.12 11.12
CA LYS A 179 -11.42 3.73 11.46
C LYS A 179 -10.28 2.77 11.10
N SER A 180 -9.69 2.93 9.90
CA SER A 180 -8.53 2.12 9.50
C SER A 180 -7.33 2.32 10.43
N LEU A 181 -7.03 3.58 10.81
CA LEU A 181 -5.95 3.87 11.75
C LEU A 181 -6.20 3.24 13.13
N THR A 182 -7.43 3.35 13.65
CA THR A 182 -7.81 2.70 14.92
C THR A 182 -7.62 1.18 14.83
N ASN A 183 -8.10 0.55 13.75
CA ASN A 183 -7.94 -0.89 13.55
C ASN A 183 -6.46 -1.31 13.52
N ILE A 184 -5.59 -0.53 12.87
CA ILE A 184 -4.14 -0.81 12.79
C ILE A 184 -3.48 -0.64 14.17
N VAL A 185 -3.79 0.45 14.87
CA VAL A 185 -3.27 0.73 16.22
C VAL A 185 -3.65 -0.39 17.18
N GLU A 186 -4.91 -0.81 17.18
CA GLU A 186 -5.40 -1.90 18.03
C GLU A 186 -4.79 -3.26 17.66
N THR A 187 -4.71 -3.58 16.36
CA THR A 187 -4.16 -4.86 15.87
C THR A 187 -2.70 -5.07 16.28
N TYR A 188 -1.89 -4.01 16.24
CA TYR A 188 -0.46 -4.10 16.54
C TYR A 188 -0.09 -3.53 17.91
N GLU A 189 -1.10 -3.15 18.71
CA GLU A 189 -0.90 -2.53 20.03
C GLU A 189 0.09 -1.37 19.94
N LEU A 190 -0.04 -0.54 18.88
CA LEU A 190 0.86 0.59 18.68
C LEU A 190 0.64 1.62 19.78
N ASN A 191 1.74 2.17 20.28
CA ASN A 191 1.73 3.14 21.35
C ASN A 191 2.85 4.17 21.18
N LYS A 192 2.98 5.10 22.11
CA LYS A 192 3.95 6.20 22.06
C LYS A 192 5.43 5.77 22.08
N GLU A 193 5.72 4.54 22.47
CA GLU A 193 7.08 3.99 22.46
C GLU A 193 7.46 3.43 21.06
N ASP A 194 6.48 3.33 20.15
CA ASP A 194 6.74 2.78 18.82
C ASP A 194 7.38 3.80 17.88
N ILE A 195 8.44 3.35 17.22
CA ILE A 195 9.19 4.12 16.23
C ILE A 195 9.13 3.35 14.90
N ALA A 196 8.43 3.90 13.91
CA ALA A 196 8.27 3.25 12.61
C ALA A 196 9.28 3.73 11.57
N MET A 197 9.91 2.80 10.83
CA MET A 197 10.63 3.14 9.60
C MET A 197 9.68 3.15 8.41
N VAL A 198 9.51 4.31 7.78
CA VAL A 198 8.63 4.51 6.61
C VAL A 198 9.40 4.22 5.33
N VAL A 199 9.52 2.95 4.97
CA VAL A 199 10.25 2.49 3.77
C VAL A 199 9.35 2.40 2.52
N MET A 200 8.03 2.41 2.71
CA MET A 200 7.05 2.42 1.63
C MET A 200 6.68 3.85 1.21
N PRO A 201 6.30 4.05 -0.05
CA PRO A 201 5.92 5.37 -0.55
C PRO A 201 4.72 5.98 0.20
N LEU A 202 4.83 7.27 0.56
CA LEU A 202 3.76 8.03 1.22
C LEU A 202 2.58 8.36 0.29
N PHE A 203 2.76 8.33 -1.02
CA PHE A 203 1.65 8.50 -1.98
C PHE A 203 0.76 7.25 -2.11
N HIS A 204 1.01 6.20 -1.33
CA HIS A 204 0.25 4.95 -1.33
C HIS A 204 -0.24 4.60 0.08
N VAL A 205 -1.46 4.00 0.18
CA VAL A 205 -2.08 3.64 1.49
C VAL A 205 -1.17 2.81 2.39
N HIS A 206 -0.28 1.97 1.84
CA HIS A 206 0.64 1.15 2.63
C HIS A 206 1.60 2.02 3.46
N GLY A 207 2.33 2.93 2.82
CA GLY A 207 3.25 3.83 3.54
C GLY A 207 2.51 4.88 4.37
N LEU A 208 1.47 5.48 3.79
CA LEU A 208 0.75 6.59 4.40
C LEU A 208 -0.12 6.13 5.58
N ILE A 209 -1.11 5.27 5.32
CA ILE A 209 -2.08 4.84 6.32
C ILE A 209 -1.51 3.69 7.16
N GLY A 210 -0.95 2.69 6.48
CA GLY A 210 -0.47 1.45 7.10
C GLY A 210 0.73 1.63 8.03
N VAL A 211 1.49 2.73 7.90
CA VAL A 211 2.69 2.98 8.70
C VAL A 211 2.69 4.39 9.28
N ALA A 212 2.77 5.43 8.44
CA ALA A 212 3.04 6.78 8.93
C ALA A 212 1.92 7.32 9.82
N LEU A 213 0.69 7.39 9.32
CA LEU A 213 -0.42 7.96 10.08
C LEU A 213 -0.88 7.06 11.23
N SER A 214 -0.78 5.73 11.12
CA SER A 214 -1.11 4.82 12.24
C SER A 214 -0.14 4.99 13.41
N THR A 215 1.16 5.16 13.12
CA THR A 215 2.15 5.45 14.17
C THR A 215 1.90 6.82 14.81
N LEU A 216 1.65 7.86 14.01
CA LEU A 216 1.32 9.18 14.57
C LEU A 216 0.02 9.16 15.39
N ALA A 217 -0.97 8.38 14.96
CA ALA A 217 -2.24 8.21 15.68
C ALA A 217 -2.08 7.49 17.03
N SER A 218 -1.02 6.71 17.21
CA SER A 218 -0.67 6.07 18.49
C SER A 218 0.18 6.95 19.40
N GLY A 219 0.59 8.14 18.93
CA GLY A 219 1.52 9.03 19.64
C GLY A 219 3.00 8.66 19.43
N GLY A 220 3.29 7.70 18.57
CA GLY A 220 4.64 7.22 18.24
C GLY A 220 5.39 8.12 17.25
N GLN A 221 6.61 7.73 16.92
CA GLN A 221 7.53 8.45 16.05
C GLN A 221 7.63 7.78 14.68
N ILE A 222 7.72 8.56 13.61
CA ILE A 222 8.04 8.06 12.28
C ILE A 222 9.43 8.53 11.83
N VAL A 223 10.22 7.61 11.29
CA VAL A 223 11.52 7.89 10.65
C VAL A 223 11.31 7.73 9.14
N ILE A 224 11.53 8.81 8.39
CA ILE A 224 11.24 8.88 6.97
C ILE A 224 12.55 9.01 6.19
N PRO A 225 13.18 7.92 5.72
CA PRO A 225 14.25 8.02 4.72
C PRO A 225 13.65 8.46 3.38
N ALA A 226 14.40 9.27 2.61
CA ALA A 226 13.94 9.79 1.33
C ALA A 226 13.53 8.70 0.33
N LYS A 227 14.17 7.51 0.43
CA LYS A 227 13.82 6.28 -0.30
C LYS A 227 14.36 5.07 0.46
N PHE A 228 13.82 3.89 0.16
CA PHE A 228 14.39 2.64 0.64
C PHE A 228 15.82 2.48 0.11
N SER A 229 16.74 2.17 1.02
CA SER A 229 18.13 1.81 0.72
C SER A 229 18.51 0.62 1.59
N ALA A 230 18.76 -0.53 0.97
CA ALA A 230 19.10 -1.73 1.72
C ALA A 230 20.40 -1.55 2.51
N SER A 231 21.41 -0.85 1.95
CA SER A 231 22.69 -0.62 2.61
C SER A 231 22.61 0.35 3.81
N ALA A 232 21.67 1.30 3.78
CA ALA A 232 21.48 2.26 4.87
C ALA A 232 20.43 1.84 5.91
N PHE A 233 19.68 0.76 5.63
CA PHE A 233 18.52 0.36 6.43
C PHE A 233 18.87 0.10 7.88
N TRP A 234 19.91 -0.68 8.14
CA TRP A 234 20.29 -1.08 9.50
C TRP A 234 20.97 0.05 10.27
N ASP A 235 21.71 0.93 9.60
CA ASP A 235 22.29 2.14 10.23
C ASP A 235 21.19 3.09 10.70
N ILE A 236 20.14 3.27 9.88
CA ILE A 236 18.97 4.09 10.25
C ILE A 236 18.21 3.41 11.40
N GLN A 237 17.95 2.10 11.31
CA GLN A 237 17.26 1.35 12.36
C GLN A 237 17.99 1.50 13.71
N ASN A 238 19.32 1.28 13.73
CA ASN A 238 20.12 1.37 14.94
C ASN A 238 20.17 2.82 15.49
N LYS A 239 20.32 3.81 14.61
CA LYS A 239 20.42 5.23 15.01
C LYS A 239 19.16 5.72 15.71
N TYR A 240 17.98 5.33 15.20
CA TYR A 240 16.69 5.81 15.71
C TYR A 240 16.01 4.80 16.63
N ASN A 241 16.59 3.61 16.85
CA ASN A 241 15.99 2.51 17.60
C ASN A 241 14.58 2.16 17.11
N ALA A 242 14.40 2.11 15.77
CA ALA A 242 13.11 1.83 15.18
C ALA A 242 12.57 0.48 15.67
N THR A 243 11.33 0.47 16.15
CA THR A 243 10.70 -0.71 16.76
C THR A 243 9.95 -1.57 15.75
N TRP A 244 9.57 -0.98 14.59
CA TRP A 244 8.85 -1.70 13.56
C TRP A 244 8.99 -1.08 12.17
N TYR A 245 8.69 -1.89 11.17
CA TYR A 245 8.50 -1.44 9.79
C TYR A 245 7.51 -2.32 9.07
N SER A 246 6.96 -1.82 7.97
CA SER A 246 6.11 -2.59 7.05
C SER A 246 6.62 -2.44 5.62
N ALA A 247 6.69 -3.55 4.91
CA ALA A 247 7.21 -3.54 3.54
C ALA A 247 6.51 -4.59 2.66
N VAL A 248 6.80 -4.55 1.37
CA VAL A 248 6.46 -5.61 0.42
C VAL A 248 7.45 -6.76 0.50
N PRO A 249 7.08 -8.00 0.13
CA PRO A 249 7.96 -9.18 0.20
C PRO A 249 9.34 -8.99 -0.41
N THR A 250 9.43 -8.24 -1.51
CA THR A 250 10.71 -7.96 -2.17
C THR A 250 11.72 -7.23 -1.28
N ILE A 251 11.25 -6.24 -0.50
CA ILE A 251 12.13 -5.52 0.44
C ILE A 251 12.60 -6.48 1.53
N HIS A 252 11.73 -7.34 2.05
CA HIS A 252 12.09 -8.35 3.03
C HIS A 252 13.15 -9.32 2.49
N GLN A 253 13.00 -9.81 1.27
CA GLN A 253 13.97 -10.69 0.62
C GLN A 253 15.33 -10.00 0.42
N ILE A 254 15.35 -8.75 -0.03
CA ILE A 254 16.58 -7.96 -0.16
C ILE A 254 17.30 -7.83 1.20
N LEU A 255 16.55 -7.54 2.27
CA LEU A 255 17.12 -7.44 3.62
C LEU A 255 17.67 -8.78 4.13
N LEU A 256 17.00 -9.89 3.83
CA LEU A 256 17.51 -11.24 4.15
C LEU A 256 18.81 -11.57 3.41
N LEU A 257 18.82 -11.36 2.08
CA LEU A 257 19.98 -11.65 1.23
C LEU A 257 21.23 -10.87 1.66
N ARG A 258 21.04 -9.66 2.16
CA ARG A 258 22.12 -8.77 2.59
C ARG A 258 22.43 -8.81 4.07
N ALA A 259 21.68 -9.59 4.87
CA ALA A 259 21.71 -9.53 6.33
C ALA A 259 23.11 -9.71 6.93
N ASP A 260 23.93 -10.62 6.36
CA ASP A 260 25.29 -10.88 6.86
C ASP A 260 26.28 -9.82 6.37
N GLN A 261 26.17 -9.38 5.12
CA GLN A 261 26.98 -8.31 4.54
C GLN A 261 26.76 -6.99 5.30
N ASP A 262 25.52 -6.64 5.58
CA ASP A 262 25.14 -5.40 6.24
C ASP A 262 25.19 -5.52 7.78
N LYS A 263 25.67 -6.65 8.31
CA LYS A 263 25.79 -6.94 9.75
C LYS A 263 24.46 -6.68 10.49
N ALA A 264 23.36 -7.09 9.89
CA ALA A 264 22.03 -6.88 10.43
C ALA A 264 21.92 -7.41 11.88
N PRO A 265 21.48 -6.57 12.84
CA PRO A 265 21.39 -6.99 14.24
C PRO A 265 20.33 -8.09 14.42
N LYS A 266 20.50 -8.92 15.46
CA LYS A 266 19.49 -9.87 15.91
C LYS A 266 18.56 -9.17 16.89
N LYS A 267 17.23 -9.46 16.83
CA LYS A 267 16.19 -8.86 17.70
C LYS A 267 16.13 -7.34 17.59
N SER A 268 16.03 -6.84 16.36
CA SER A 268 16.02 -5.42 16.07
C SER A 268 14.64 -4.77 16.16
N PHE A 269 13.56 -5.54 15.94
CA PHE A 269 12.20 -5.03 15.84
C PHE A 269 11.26 -5.70 16.84
N ARG A 270 10.25 -4.96 17.29
CA ARG A 270 9.11 -5.50 18.01
C ARG A 270 8.22 -6.32 17.07
N ILE A 271 7.98 -5.78 15.88
CA ILE A 271 7.24 -6.45 14.80
C ILE A 271 7.83 -6.12 13.43
N ILE A 272 7.71 -7.05 12.49
CA ILE A 272 7.92 -6.87 11.06
C ILE A 272 6.59 -7.16 10.37
N ARG A 273 6.11 -6.23 9.54
CA ARG A 273 4.85 -6.42 8.83
C ARG A 273 5.08 -6.56 7.33
N SER A 274 4.48 -7.58 6.72
CA SER A 274 4.47 -7.78 5.28
C SER A 274 3.08 -7.53 4.72
N CYS A 275 2.96 -6.75 3.65
CA CYS A 275 1.69 -6.45 3.03
C CYS A 275 1.82 -6.15 1.52
N SER A 276 0.69 -5.99 0.83
CA SER A 276 0.52 -5.61 -0.58
C SER A 276 0.86 -6.70 -1.60
N ALA A 277 1.51 -7.79 -1.21
CA ALA A 277 1.72 -8.99 -2.01
C ALA A 277 1.82 -10.19 -1.07
N ALA A 278 1.60 -11.41 -1.59
CA ALA A 278 1.73 -12.64 -0.81
C ALA A 278 3.18 -12.86 -0.37
N LEU A 279 3.38 -13.22 0.90
CA LEU A 279 4.67 -13.58 1.46
C LEU A 279 4.82 -15.10 1.45
N ALA A 280 5.87 -15.62 0.81
CA ALA A 280 6.13 -17.05 0.84
C ALA A 280 6.39 -17.52 2.29
N PRO A 281 5.80 -18.64 2.73
CA PRO A 281 5.99 -19.16 4.09
C PRO A 281 7.46 -19.36 4.48
N SER A 282 8.30 -19.79 3.53
CA SER A 282 9.75 -19.92 3.74
C SER A 282 10.40 -18.58 4.08
N VAL A 283 10.05 -17.51 3.34
CA VAL A 283 10.58 -16.16 3.57
C VAL A 283 10.14 -15.63 4.93
N LEU A 284 8.88 -15.86 5.33
CA LEU A 284 8.39 -15.49 6.66
C LEU A 284 9.24 -16.15 7.77
N ASN A 285 9.45 -17.47 7.69
CA ASN A 285 10.22 -18.22 8.66
C ASN A 285 11.69 -17.76 8.72
N ASP A 286 12.29 -17.47 7.57
CA ASP A 286 13.67 -16.99 7.49
C ASP A 286 13.82 -15.59 8.11
N LEU A 287 12.84 -14.71 7.90
CA LEU A 287 12.80 -13.38 8.54
C LEU A 287 12.73 -13.49 10.06
N GLU A 288 11.81 -14.30 10.60
CA GLU A 288 11.67 -14.52 12.04
C GLU A 288 12.96 -15.11 12.65
N LYS A 289 13.51 -16.12 12.00
CA LYS A 289 14.77 -16.77 12.44
C LYS A 289 15.95 -15.81 12.40
N ARG A 290 16.07 -14.99 11.35
CA ARG A 290 17.22 -14.11 11.13
C ARG A 290 17.15 -12.85 11.99
N PHE A 291 15.99 -12.21 12.11
CA PHE A 291 15.84 -10.91 12.78
C PHE A 291 15.22 -11.01 14.17
N GLY A 292 14.74 -12.19 14.58
CA GLY A 292 14.23 -12.45 15.93
C GLY A 292 12.99 -11.65 16.31
N ALA A 293 12.21 -11.23 15.33
CA ALA A 293 10.97 -10.48 15.48
C ALA A 293 9.79 -11.21 14.82
N PRO A 294 8.59 -11.18 15.40
CA PRO A 294 7.42 -11.76 14.76
C PRO A 294 7.12 -11.08 13.42
N VAL A 295 6.85 -11.88 12.39
CA VAL A 295 6.47 -11.40 11.06
C VAL A 295 4.97 -11.55 10.88
N LEU A 296 4.28 -10.43 10.65
CA LEU A 296 2.84 -10.35 10.52
C LEU A 296 2.47 -10.11 9.06
N GLU A 297 1.96 -11.12 8.37
CA GLU A 297 1.40 -10.93 7.04
C GLU A 297 0.01 -10.31 7.16
N ALA A 298 -0.24 -9.27 6.37
CA ALA A 298 -1.48 -8.52 6.38
C ALA A 298 -2.02 -8.32 4.96
N TYR A 299 -3.33 -8.23 4.85
CA TYR A 299 -4.04 -7.97 3.62
C TYR A 299 -4.80 -6.64 3.68
N GLY A 300 -4.76 -5.92 2.58
CA GLY A 300 -5.44 -4.64 2.46
C GLY A 300 -5.50 -4.13 1.04
N MET A 301 -6.37 -3.16 0.84
CA MET A 301 -6.57 -2.50 -0.44
C MET A 301 -6.95 -1.03 -0.23
N THR A 302 -6.84 -0.22 -1.28
CA THR A 302 -7.16 1.20 -1.23
C THR A 302 -8.62 1.42 -0.86
N GLU A 303 -9.52 0.62 -1.41
CA GLU A 303 -10.97 0.69 -1.19
C GLU A 303 -11.37 0.40 0.27
N ALA A 304 -10.50 -0.24 1.05
CA ALA A 304 -10.68 -0.47 2.49
C ALA A 304 -9.83 0.48 3.36
N SER A 305 -9.37 1.61 2.82
CA SER A 305 -8.46 2.55 3.53
C SER A 305 -7.23 1.85 4.11
N HIS A 306 -6.76 0.81 3.47
CA HIS A 306 -5.63 -0.06 3.70
C HIS A 306 -5.98 -1.40 4.33
N GLN A 307 -5.98 -1.55 5.69
CA GLN A 307 -5.97 -2.86 6.36
C GLN A 307 -7.35 -3.51 6.46
N MET A 308 -7.40 -4.79 6.13
CA MET A 308 -8.59 -5.64 6.21
C MET A 308 -8.38 -6.82 7.16
N SER A 309 -7.25 -7.51 7.04
CA SER A 309 -6.87 -8.60 7.94
C SER A 309 -5.37 -8.57 8.24
N SER A 310 -4.98 -9.23 9.32
CA SER A 310 -3.59 -9.42 9.70
C SER A 310 -3.43 -10.66 10.56
N ASN A 311 -2.28 -11.33 10.45
CA ASN A 311 -1.86 -12.26 11.47
C ASN A 311 -1.75 -11.53 12.81
N PRO A 312 -2.13 -12.18 13.93
CA PRO A 312 -2.14 -11.57 15.26
C PRO A 312 -0.75 -11.43 15.85
N LEU A 313 -0.62 -10.61 16.88
CA LEU A 313 0.58 -10.54 17.72
C LEU A 313 0.75 -11.81 18.57
N PRO A 314 1.99 -12.19 18.95
CA PRO A 314 2.20 -13.19 19.99
C PRO A 314 1.48 -12.79 21.30
N PRO A 315 0.92 -13.74 22.07
CA PRO A 315 1.12 -15.20 21.97
C PRO A 315 0.17 -15.92 21.00
N GLU A 316 -0.74 -15.22 20.31
CA GLU A 316 -1.61 -15.88 19.33
C GLU A 316 -0.80 -16.48 18.16
N GLU A 317 -1.34 -17.54 17.57
CA GLU A 317 -0.69 -18.23 16.45
C GLU A 317 -0.68 -17.35 15.19
N ARG A 318 0.46 -17.30 14.52
CA ARG A 318 0.62 -16.74 13.17
C ARG A 318 0.70 -17.90 12.18
N LYS A 319 -0.21 -17.91 11.21
CA LYS A 319 -0.23 -18.95 10.16
C LYS A 319 0.47 -18.44 8.91
N ALA A 320 1.65 -18.97 8.61
CA ALA A 320 2.37 -18.66 7.38
C ALA A 320 1.53 -19.09 6.15
N GLY A 321 1.43 -18.20 5.16
CA GLY A 321 0.56 -18.39 3.98
C GLY A 321 -0.89 -17.96 4.19
N SER A 322 -1.25 -17.50 5.40
CA SER A 322 -2.50 -16.82 5.69
C SER A 322 -2.26 -15.34 5.93
N VAL A 323 -3.20 -14.51 5.53
CA VAL A 323 -3.20 -13.07 5.84
C VAL A 323 -3.93 -12.75 7.15
N GLY A 324 -4.12 -13.75 8.00
CA GLY A 324 -4.63 -13.62 9.36
C GLY A 324 -6.13 -13.46 9.48
N LYS A 325 -6.56 -12.81 10.57
CA LYS A 325 -7.96 -12.62 10.94
C LYS A 325 -8.45 -11.21 10.57
N PRO A 326 -9.76 -10.99 10.42
CA PRO A 326 -10.33 -9.65 10.20
C PRO A 326 -9.91 -8.65 11.29
N THR A 327 -9.60 -7.41 10.89
CA THR A 327 -9.15 -6.36 11.80
C THR A 327 -10.14 -5.17 11.80
N GLY A 328 -11.18 -5.27 12.63
CA GLY A 328 -12.16 -4.19 12.85
C GLY A 328 -13.15 -3.95 11.69
N LEU A 329 -13.27 -4.89 10.76
CA LEU A 329 -14.30 -4.97 9.72
C LEU A 329 -14.76 -6.41 9.56
N GLU A 330 -15.88 -6.61 8.87
CA GLU A 330 -16.39 -7.94 8.54
C GLU A 330 -15.75 -8.42 7.22
N ILE A 331 -15.30 -9.67 7.20
CA ILE A 331 -14.86 -10.39 5.98
C ILE A 331 -15.68 -11.65 5.83
N ASN A 332 -16.13 -11.93 4.62
CA ASN A 332 -16.85 -13.17 4.31
C ASN A 332 -16.40 -13.69 2.94
N ILE A 333 -16.81 -14.91 2.62
CA ILE A 333 -16.54 -15.56 1.33
C ILE A 333 -17.88 -15.69 0.57
N MET A 334 -17.95 -15.11 -0.63
CA MET A 334 -19.15 -15.13 -1.47
C MET A 334 -18.96 -16.12 -2.62
N SER A 335 -20.01 -16.86 -2.93
CA SER A 335 -20.04 -17.77 -4.07
C SER A 335 -19.78 -17.01 -5.39
N MET A 336 -18.87 -17.54 -6.20
CA MET A 336 -18.63 -17.02 -7.55
C MET A 336 -19.68 -17.45 -8.57
N GLU A 337 -20.45 -18.50 -8.26
CA GLU A 337 -21.51 -19.02 -9.13
C GLU A 337 -22.87 -18.39 -8.82
N LYS A 338 -23.15 -18.19 -7.52
CA LYS A 338 -24.41 -17.63 -7.03
C LYS A 338 -24.16 -16.34 -6.28
N LEU A 339 -24.19 -15.25 -7.00
CA LEU A 339 -23.90 -13.92 -6.47
C LEU A 339 -24.83 -13.57 -5.30
N GLY A 340 -24.25 -13.20 -4.15
CA GLY A 340 -24.98 -12.87 -2.93
C GLY A 340 -25.12 -14.02 -1.93
N GLU A 341 -24.79 -15.27 -2.30
CA GLU A 341 -24.72 -16.42 -1.39
C GLU A 341 -23.37 -16.46 -0.69
N MET A 342 -23.38 -16.52 0.66
CA MET A 342 -22.16 -16.68 1.45
C MET A 342 -21.83 -18.15 1.59
N LEU A 343 -20.55 -18.46 1.54
CA LEU A 343 -20.02 -19.82 1.64
C LEU A 343 -19.63 -20.15 3.08
N ASP A 344 -19.60 -21.44 3.39
CA ASP A 344 -19.15 -21.97 4.68
C ASP A 344 -17.61 -21.98 4.79
N ILE A 345 -17.13 -22.32 5.98
CA ILE A 345 -15.70 -22.50 6.32
C ILE A 345 -15.04 -23.44 5.32
N ASP A 346 -13.78 -23.17 4.98
CA ASP A 346 -12.93 -23.93 4.04
C ASP A 346 -13.42 -23.94 2.57
N GLN A 347 -14.52 -23.26 2.25
CA GLN A 347 -14.98 -23.13 0.87
C GLN A 347 -14.33 -21.94 0.18
N VAL A 348 -13.84 -22.16 -1.04
CA VAL A 348 -13.16 -21.14 -1.85
C VAL A 348 -14.18 -20.31 -2.65
N GLY A 349 -14.12 -18.99 -2.49
CA GLY A 349 -14.97 -18.04 -3.21
C GLY A 349 -14.37 -16.67 -3.30
N GLU A 350 -15.16 -15.65 -3.63
CA GLU A 350 -14.74 -14.26 -3.65
C GLU A 350 -14.73 -13.68 -2.24
N ILE A 351 -13.62 -13.07 -1.85
CA ILE A 351 -13.52 -12.34 -0.59
C ILE A 351 -14.35 -11.06 -0.69
N VAL A 352 -15.27 -10.89 0.26
CA VAL A 352 -16.12 -9.69 0.37
C VAL A 352 -15.96 -9.05 1.76
N ILE A 353 -16.05 -7.73 1.78
CA ILE A 353 -15.80 -6.96 3.00
C ILE A 353 -16.93 -5.98 3.30
N LYS A 354 -17.11 -5.66 4.57
CA LYS A 354 -18.04 -4.64 5.04
C LYS A 354 -17.51 -3.98 6.31
N GLY A 355 -17.46 -2.65 6.33
CA GLY A 355 -16.96 -1.90 7.48
C GLY A 355 -16.90 -0.41 7.25
N GLU A 356 -16.71 0.35 8.33
CA GLU A 356 -16.63 1.82 8.26
C GLU A 356 -15.39 2.32 7.53
N ASN A 357 -14.31 1.53 7.46
CA ASN A 357 -13.10 1.83 6.71
C ASN A 357 -13.23 1.58 5.19
N VAL A 358 -14.35 0.99 4.73
CA VAL A 358 -14.58 0.70 3.31
C VAL A 358 -15.15 1.93 2.61
N THR A 359 -14.63 2.24 1.41
CA THR A 359 -15.15 3.33 0.55
C THR A 359 -16.64 3.16 0.26
N SER A 360 -17.33 4.25 -0.05
CA SER A 360 -18.71 4.19 -0.52
C SER A 360 -18.85 4.00 -2.04
N GLY A 361 -17.73 3.87 -2.76
CA GLY A 361 -17.70 3.62 -4.20
C GLY A 361 -16.60 4.36 -4.93
N TYR A 362 -16.48 4.07 -6.22
CA TYR A 362 -15.54 4.71 -7.16
C TYR A 362 -16.11 6.03 -7.67
N HIS A 363 -15.25 7.01 -7.83
CA HIS A 363 -15.60 8.33 -8.34
C HIS A 363 -16.05 8.26 -9.81
N ASN A 364 -17.19 8.86 -10.11
CA ASN A 364 -17.76 8.97 -11.46
C ASN A 364 -17.80 7.65 -12.26
N ASN A 365 -17.98 6.51 -11.58
CA ASN A 365 -17.97 5.19 -12.21
C ASN A 365 -19.15 4.32 -11.74
N ASN A 366 -20.35 4.67 -12.21
CA ASN A 366 -21.59 4.02 -11.80
C ASN A 366 -21.64 2.52 -12.13
N ASP A 367 -21.05 2.10 -13.24
CA ASP A 367 -21.06 0.70 -13.64
C ASP A 367 -20.12 -0.13 -12.73
N ALA A 368 -18.92 0.36 -12.48
CA ALA A 368 -18.03 -0.28 -11.50
C ALA A 368 -18.65 -0.32 -10.10
N ASN A 369 -19.42 0.70 -9.71
CA ASN A 369 -20.10 0.73 -8.41
C ASN A 369 -21.22 -0.32 -8.29
N LYS A 370 -22.00 -0.52 -9.35
CA LYS A 370 -23.03 -1.58 -9.39
C LYS A 370 -22.42 -2.97 -9.26
N GLU A 371 -21.24 -3.18 -9.89
CA GLU A 371 -20.53 -4.47 -9.82
C GLU A 371 -19.81 -4.68 -8.48
N ALA A 372 -19.33 -3.58 -7.86
CA ALA A 372 -18.50 -3.64 -6.65
C ALA A 372 -19.29 -3.98 -5.39
N TYR A 373 -20.62 -3.77 -5.35
CA TYR A 373 -21.42 -4.00 -4.16
C TYR A 373 -22.55 -5.00 -4.41
N VAL A 374 -22.66 -5.97 -3.51
CA VAL A 374 -23.75 -6.97 -3.48
C VAL A 374 -24.26 -7.08 -2.05
N ASN A 375 -25.56 -6.82 -1.85
CA ASN A 375 -26.20 -6.89 -0.52
C ASN A 375 -25.44 -6.12 0.59
N GLY A 376 -24.82 -4.98 0.25
CA GLY A 376 -24.05 -4.15 1.18
C GLY A 376 -22.61 -4.63 1.43
N TRP A 377 -22.18 -5.70 0.78
CA TRP A 377 -20.79 -6.19 0.80
C TRP A 377 -20.02 -5.67 -0.39
N PHE A 378 -18.81 -5.16 -0.13
CA PHE A 378 -17.87 -4.76 -1.18
C PHE A 378 -17.11 -6.00 -1.68
N ARG A 379 -17.07 -6.20 -2.98
CA ARG A 379 -16.38 -7.29 -3.67
C ARG A 379 -14.95 -6.91 -3.97
N THR A 380 -14.01 -7.65 -3.42
CA THR A 380 -12.58 -7.32 -3.56
C THR A 380 -11.99 -7.71 -4.92
N GLY A 381 -12.61 -8.68 -5.61
CA GLY A 381 -12.06 -9.31 -6.80
C GLY A 381 -10.91 -10.28 -6.49
N ASP A 382 -10.63 -10.53 -5.21
CA ASP A 382 -9.67 -11.51 -4.75
C ASP A 382 -10.41 -12.79 -4.32
N GLN A 383 -9.79 -13.95 -4.57
CA GLN A 383 -10.31 -15.27 -4.23
C GLN A 383 -9.59 -15.77 -2.97
N GLY A 384 -10.35 -16.46 -2.11
CA GLY A 384 -9.80 -17.04 -0.89
C GLY A 384 -10.80 -17.88 -0.12
N PHE A 385 -10.42 -18.28 1.08
CA PHE A 385 -11.25 -19.00 2.02
C PHE A 385 -10.90 -18.63 3.46
N ILE A 386 -11.84 -18.86 4.38
CA ILE A 386 -11.63 -18.71 5.83
C ILE A 386 -11.60 -20.12 6.43
N ASP A 387 -10.53 -20.42 7.17
CA ASP A 387 -10.40 -21.72 7.83
C ASP A 387 -11.24 -21.78 9.13
N LYS A 388 -11.30 -22.98 9.75
CA LYS A 388 -12.03 -23.24 11.00
C LYS A 388 -11.57 -22.39 12.20
N ASP A 389 -10.35 -21.84 12.16
CA ASP A 389 -9.78 -21.00 13.23
C ASP A 389 -9.97 -19.49 12.91
N GLY A 390 -10.67 -19.16 11.81
CA GLY A 390 -11.00 -17.82 11.38
C GLY A 390 -9.90 -17.11 10.59
N TYR A 391 -8.89 -17.84 10.10
CA TYR A 391 -7.80 -17.27 9.30
C TYR A 391 -8.17 -17.21 7.83
N LEU A 392 -7.98 -16.05 7.23
CA LEU A 392 -8.17 -15.81 5.80
C LEU A 392 -6.92 -16.21 5.02
N SER A 393 -7.10 -17.01 3.99
CA SER A 393 -6.06 -17.37 3.01
C SER A 393 -6.46 -16.90 1.62
N LEU A 394 -5.54 -16.21 0.94
CA LEU A 394 -5.71 -15.76 -0.44
C LEU A 394 -5.30 -16.88 -1.39
N THR A 395 -6.16 -17.21 -2.35
CA THR A 395 -5.84 -18.18 -3.41
C THR A 395 -5.52 -17.51 -4.74
N GLY A 396 -5.91 -16.24 -4.94
CA GLY A 396 -5.54 -15.50 -6.15
C GLY A 396 -6.43 -14.29 -6.42
N ARG A 397 -6.16 -13.62 -7.54
CA ARG A 397 -7.07 -12.64 -8.12
C ARG A 397 -7.96 -13.32 -9.13
N ILE A 398 -9.27 -13.15 -9.01
CA ILE A 398 -10.27 -13.80 -9.89
C ILE A 398 -9.95 -13.53 -11.37
N LYS A 399 -9.55 -12.30 -11.72
CA LYS A 399 -9.19 -11.91 -13.10
C LYS A 399 -7.79 -12.33 -13.53
N GLU A 400 -6.99 -12.93 -12.65
CA GLU A 400 -5.62 -13.41 -12.92
C GLU A 400 -5.55 -14.94 -12.88
N LEU A 401 -6.63 -15.64 -12.54
CA LEU A 401 -6.69 -17.09 -12.60
C LEU A 401 -6.43 -17.55 -14.02
N ILE A 402 -5.53 -18.49 -14.20
CA ILE A 402 -5.20 -19.09 -15.50
C ILE A 402 -6.26 -20.14 -15.82
N ASN A 403 -6.92 -20.02 -16.97
CA ASN A 403 -7.99 -20.91 -17.38
C ASN A 403 -7.49 -21.94 -18.41
N ARG A 404 -6.91 -23.02 -17.95
CA ARG A 404 -6.38 -24.09 -18.80
C ARG A 404 -7.42 -25.15 -19.08
N GLY A 405 -8.09 -25.04 -20.21
CA GLY A 405 -9.08 -26.05 -20.65
C GLY A 405 -10.27 -26.22 -19.69
N GLY A 406 -10.63 -25.15 -18.96
CA GLY A 406 -11.70 -25.19 -17.93
C GLY A 406 -11.16 -25.26 -16.49
N GLU A 407 -9.96 -25.73 -16.28
CA GLU A 407 -9.31 -25.75 -14.96
C GLU A 407 -8.84 -24.34 -14.57
N LYS A 408 -9.21 -23.88 -13.37
CA LYS A 408 -8.82 -22.59 -12.81
C LYS A 408 -7.56 -22.75 -11.96
N ILE A 409 -6.42 -22.27 -12.45
CA ILE A 409 -5.13 -22.37 -11.78
C ILE A 409 -4.82 -21.05 -11.09
N SER A 410 -4.49 -21.12 -9.80
CA SER A 410 -4.01 -19.98 -9.02
C SER A 410 -2.55 -19.67 -9.36
N PRO A 411 -2.23 -18.48 -9.89
CA PRO A 411 -0.83 -18.08 -10.06
C PRO A 411 -0.05 -18.03 -8.73
N LEU A 412 -0.69 -17.68 -7.62
CA LEU A 412 -0.03 -17.59 -6.32
C LEU A 412 0.40 -18.95 -5.79
N GLU A 413 -0.37 -20.00 -6.06
CA GLU A 413 0.00 -21.38 -5.71
C GLU A 413 1.28 -21.80 -6.44
N VAL A 414 1.37 -21.52 -7.73
CA VAL A 414 2.55 -21.86 -8.54
C VAL A 414 3.75 -21.02 -8.12
N ASP A 415 3.58 -19.69 -7.91
CA ASP A 415 4.65 -18.82 -7.43
C ASP A 415 5.25 -19.31 -6.10
N SER A 416 4.40 -19.71 -5.16
CA SER A 416 4.83 -20.18 -3.85
C SER A 416 5.69 -21.45 -3.91
N ILE A 417 5.43 -22.32 -4.88
CA ILE A 417 6.26 -23.52 -5.11
C ILE A 417 7.58 -23.12 -5.79
N LEU A 418 7.53 -22.29 -6.82
CA LEU A 418 8.71 -21.85 -7.55
C LEU A 418 9.74 -21.15 -6.65
N ILE A 419 9.28 -20.27 -5.74
CA ILE A 419 10.17 -19.52 -4.83
C ILE A 419 10.86 -20.42 -3.78
N ASN A 420 10.34 -21.61 -3.52
CA ASN A 420 10.96 -22.57 -2.61
C ASN A 420 12.13 -23.33 -3.26
N HIS A 421 12.38 -23.19 -4.55
CA HIS A 421 13.54 -23.80 -5.20
C HIS A 421 14.83 -23.06 -4.79
N PRO A 422 15.90 -23.76 -4.37
CA PRO A 422 17.13 -23.13 -3.83
C PRO A 422 17.80 -22.12 -4.75
N SER A 423 17.67 -22.32 -6.06
CA SER A 423 18.25 -21.43 -7.08
C SER A 423 17.35 -20.26 -7.46
N VAL A 424 16.12 -20.11 -6.91
CA VAL A 424 15.17 -19.09 -7.30
C VAL A 424 15.10 -17.97 -6.24
N ASN A 425 15.41 -16.76 -6.67
CA ASN A 425 15.27 -15.55 -5.86
C ASN A 425 13.88 -14.92 -6.00
N GLU A 426 13.35 -14.88 -7.24
CA GLU A 426 12.04 -14.30 -7.53
C GLU A 426 11.33 -15.15 -8.57
N ALA A 427 10.03 -15.28 -8.43
CA ALA A 427 9.18 -16.03 -9.33
C ALA A 427 7.87 -15.30 -9.61
N VAL A 428 7.40 -15.40 -10.84
CA VAL A 428 6.05 -15.02 -11.23
C VAL A 428 5.56 -15.93 -12.33
N CYS A 429 4.47 -16.63 -12.09
CA CYS A 429 3.79 -17.35 -13.16
C CYS A 429 2.66 -16.49 -13.75
N PHE A 430 2.31 -16.75 -14.99
CA PHE A 430 1.32 -15.98 -15.75
C PHE A 430 0.65 -16.82 -16.81
N ALA A 431 -0.55 -16.39 -17.22
CA ALA A 431 -1.26 -16.98 -18.34
C ALA A 431 -0.55 -16.67 -19.66
N PHE A 432 -0.39 -17.68 -20.49
CA PHE A 432 0.04 -17.55 -21.86
C PHE A 432 -1.01 -18.17 -22.79
N ALA A 433 -1.33 -17.50 -23.90
CA ALA A 433 -2.35 -17.96 -24.82
C ALA A 433 -1.94 -19.28 -25.49
N ASP A 434 -2.82 -20.27 -25.53
CA ASP A 434 -2.62 -21.57 -26.14
C ASP A 434 -3.81 -21.97 -26.99
N VAL A 435 -3.54 -22.49 -28.21
CA VAL A 435 -4.60 -22.83 -29.17
C VAL A 435 -5.49 -23.99 -28.70
N LYS A 436 -4.92 -24.94 -27.96
CA LYS A 436 -5.63 -26.15 -27.50
C LYS A 436 -6.37 -25.96 -26.19
N TYR A 437 -5.73 -25.28 -25.25
CA TYR A 437 -6.23 -25.16 -23.88
C TYR A 437 -6.79 -23.78 -23.55
N GLY A 438 -6.73 -22.81 -24.50
CA GLY A 438 -7.07 -21.41 -24.27
C GLY A 438 -5.91 -20.67 -23.59
N GLU A 439 -5.55 -21.12 -22.39
CA GLU A 439 -4.39 -20.61 -21.65
C GLU A 439 -3.55 -21.75 -21.07
N VAL A 440 -2.27 -21.52 -20.90
CA VAL A 440 -1.30 -22.40 -20.22
C VAL A 440 -0.48 -21.61 -19.22
N VAL A 441 0.16 -22.30 -18.30
CA VAL A 441 1.01 -21.70 -17.29
C VAL A 441 2.42 -21.49 -17.82
N HIS A 442 2.89 -20.24 -17.85
CA HIS A 442 4.30 -19.90 -18.04
C HIS A 442 4.84 -19.25 -16.77
N ALA A 443 6.15 -19.23 -16.59
CA ALA A 443 6.81 -18.58 -15.45
C ALA A 443 8.04 -17.77 -15.89
N ALA A 444 8.30 -16.66 -15.18
CA ALA A 444 9.54 -15.91 -15.26
C ALA A 444 10.25 -15.93 -13.90
N LEU A 445 11.53 -16.22 -13.90
CA LEU A 445 12.36 -16.42 -12.71
C LEU A 445 13.59 -15.53 -12.72
N VAL A 446 13.91 -14.97 -11.55
CA VAL A 446 15.24 -14.42 -11.25
C VAL A 446 15.96 -15.47 -10.41
N VAL A 447 17.12 -15.94 -10.88
CA VAL A 447 17.87 -17.02 -10.26
C VAL A 447 19.20 -16.54 -9.69
N ASN A 448 19.72 -17.25 -8.67
CA ASN A 448 21.01 -16.96 -8.03
C ASN A 448 22.12 -17.94 -8.41
N SER A 449 21.78 -19.00 -9.12
CA SER A 449 22.72 -20.04 -9.59
C SER A 449 22.19 -20.67 -10.87
N GLU A 450 23.06 -21.34 -11.63
CA GLU A 450 22.65 -22.05 -12.84
C GLU A 450 21.62 -23.13 -12.52
N VAL A 451 20.53 -23.12 -13.27
CA VAL A 451 19.44 -24.10 -13.20
C VAL A 451 18.75 -24.16 -14.56
N THR A 452 18.28 -25.34 -14.92
CA THR A 452 17.58 -25.53 -16.21
C THR A 452 16.06 -25.46 -16.03
N GLU A 453 15.35 -25.20 -17.12
CA GLU A 453 13.88 -25.27 -17.16
C GLU A 453 13.36 -26.64 -16.68
N LYS A 454 14.03 -27.72 -17.07
CA LYS A 454 13.69 -29.09 -16.68
C LYS A 454 13.83 -29.31 -15.19
N ASP A 455 14.90 -28.81 -14.55
CA ASP A 455 15.11 -28.95 -13.11
C ASP A 455 13.97 -28.27 -12.32
N ILE A 456 13.55 -27.07 -12.76
CA ILE A 456 12.43 -26.34 -12.15
C ILE A 456 11.12 -27.11 -12.36
N GLN A 457 10.85 -27.63 -13.56
CA GLN A 457 9.64 -28.42 -13.82
C GLN A 457 9.60 -29.71 -13.00
N GLU A 458 10.73 -30.42 -12.88
CA GLU A 458 10.87 -31.60 -12.02
C GLU A 458 10.67 -31.25 -10.54
N PHE A 459 11.16 -30.08 -10.10
CA PHE A 459 10.89 -29.61 -8.73
C PHE A 459 9.40 -29.35 -8.51
N CYS A 460 8.74 -28.64 -9.42
CA CYS A 460 7.30 -28.35 -9.36
C CYS A 460 6.45 -29.62 -9.37
N SER A 461 6.85 -30.65 -10.12
CA SER A 461 6.09 -31.91 -10.24
C SER A 461 5.93 -32.67 -8.92
N LYS A 462 6.77 -32.38 -7.92
CA LYS A 462 6.70 -33.00 -6.59
C LYS A 462 5.51 -32.47 -5.76
N SER A 463 5.00 -31.27 -6.10
CA SER A 463 3.97 -30.59 -5.29
C SER A 463 2.78 -30.08 -6.10
N LEU A 464 2.89 -30.01 -7.45
CA LEU A 464 1.84 -29.51 -8.32
C LEU A 464 1.30 -30.62 -9.22
N ALA A 465 -0.02 -30.57 -9.49
CA ALA A 465 -0.63 -31.38 -10.54
C ALA A 465 -0.01 -31.00 -11.91
N SER A 466 0.09 -31.95 -12.83
CA SER A 466 0.78 -31.79 -14.10
C SER A 466 0.29 -30.59 -14.94
N PHE A 467 -1.00 -30.28 -14.89
CA PHE A 467 -1.57 -29.15 -15.61
C PHE A 467 -1.26 -27.76 -15.02
N LYS A 468 -0.74 -27.71 -13.78
CA LYS A 468 -0.28 -26.49 -13.08
C LYS A 468 1.20 -26.21 -13.28
N ILE A 469 1.99 -27.20 -13.74
CA ILE A 469 3.42 -27.05 -13.94
C ILE A 469 3.65 -26.07 -15.12
N PRO A 470 4.53 -25.05 -14.96
CA PRO A 470 4.84 -24.13 -16.06
C PRO A 470 5.36 -24.89 -17.28
N GLU A 471 4.70 -24.70 -18.43
CA GLU A 471 5.12 -25.32 -19.71
C GLU A 471 6.38 -24.67 -20.26
N LYS A 472 6.58 -23.36 -19.96
CA LYS A 472 7.76 -22.59 -20.33
C LYS A 472 8.26 -21.76 -19.16
N ILE A 473 9.59 -21.71 -18.99
CA ILE A 473 10.26 -20.91 -17.99
C ILE A 473 11.23 -19.95 -18.66
N TYR A 474 11.10 -18.67 -18.30
CA TYR A 474 11.97 -17.59 -18.75
C TYR A 474 12.88 -17.17 -17.61
N PHE A 475 14.18 -17.19 -17.86
CA PHE A 475 15.18 -16.67 -16.93
C PHE A 475 15.47 -15.21 -17.24
N THR A 476 15.48 -14.34 -16.23
CA THR A 476 15.68 -12.90 -16.41
C THR A 476 16.42 -12.31 -15.19
N ASP A 477 17.09 -11.17 -15.40
CA ASP A 477 17.77 -10.45 -14.33
C ASP A 477 16.79 -9.64 -13.46
N LYS A 478 15.59 -9.33 -13.97
CA LYS A 478 14.58 -8.53 -13.26
C LYS A 478 13.17 -8.81 -13.75
N LEU A 479 12.21 -8.68 -12.85
CA LEU A 479 10.77 -8.72 -13.15
C LEU A 479 10.17 -7.31 -13.23
N PRO A 480 9.14 -7.07 -14.09
CA PRO A 480 8.47 -5.77 -14.18
C PRO A 480 7.70 -5.47 -12.87
N ARG A 481 7.86 -4.23 -12.36
CA ARG A 481 7.28 -3.81 -11.08
C ARG A 481 6.50 -2.51 -11.19
N THR A 482 5.55 -2.35 -10.28
CA THR A 482 4.92 -1.05 -9.99
C THR A 482 5.90 -0.15 -9.22
N ALA A 483 5.58 1.14 -9.14
CA ALA A 483 6.30 2.09 -8.29
C ALA A 483 6.36 1.72 -6.80
N THR A 484 5.43 0.88 -6.34
CA THR A 484 5.39 0.34 -4.97
C THR A 484 6.20 -0.95 -4.79
N GLY A 485 6.92 -1.41 -5.82
CA GLY A 485 7.73 -2.63 -5.80
C GLY A 485 6.97 -3.93 -6.08
N LYS A 486 5.66 -3.87 -6.34
CA LYS A 486 4.82 -5.03 -6.63
C LYS A 486 5.04 -5.55 -8.05
N ILE A 487 5.20 -6.86 -8.25
CA ILE A 487 5.35 -7.46 -9.58
C ILE A 487 4.06 -7.25 -10.39
N GLN A 488 4.21 -6.78 -11.62
CA GLN A 488 3.10 -6.56 -12.56
C GLN A 488 2.83 -7.80 -13.40
N ARG A 489 2.24 -8.84 -12.81
CA ARG A 489 1.99 -10.13 -13.46
C ARG A 489 1.43 -10.03 -14.89
N ARG A 490 0.45 -9.17 -15.12
CA ARG A 490 -0.17 -8.98 -16.44
C ARG A 490 0.76 -8.44 -17.52
N ASN A 491 1.81 -7.73 -17.10
CA ASN A 491 2.77 -7.16 -18.04
C ASN A 491 3.93 -8.12 -18.32
N VAL A 492 4.08 -9.18 -17.50
CA VAL A 492 5.16 -10.17 -17.66
C VAL A 492 5.07 -10.86 -19.02
N ALA A 493 3.88 -11.32 -19.44
CA ALA A 493 3.68 -11.95 -20.73
C ALA A 493 4.16 -11.08 -21.92
N LYS A 494 3.98 -9.75 -21.82
CA LYS A 494 4.43 -8.81 -22.88
C LYS A 494 5.95 -8.65 -22.97
N PHE A 495 6.68 -9.04 -21.93
CA PHE A 495 8.15 -8.97 -21.88
C PHE A 495 8.80 -10.13 -22.64
N PHE A 496 8.07 -11.22 -22.83
CA PHE A 496 8.58 -12.48 -23.39
C PHE A 496 7.86 -12.90 -24.67
N ASN A 497 7.00 -12.02 -25.24
CA ASN A 497 6.38 -12.16 -26.56
C ASN A 497 7.24 -11.57 -27.66
#